data_cb13a315192f42afab7a3a1d8527201c
#
_entry.id   cb13a315192f42afab7a3a1d8527201c
#
_cell.length_a   1.000
_cell.length_b   1.000
_cell.length_c   1.000
_cell.angle_alpha   90.00
_cell.angle_beta   90.00
_cell.angle_gamma   90.00
#
_symmetry.space_group_name_H-M   'P 1'
#
loop_
_entity.id
_entity.type
_entity.pdbx_description
1 polymer ?
#
loop_
_entity_poly.entity_id
_entity_poly.type
_entity_poly.pdbx_seq_one_letter_code
_entity_poly.pdbx_strand_id
1 'polypeptide(L)'
;MVEMLKKLNINLTGKVGLKIHSGEPGGLYFLKPDFLQEIYDYTKGDFLECNTAYESVRSNTVTHKNLLQQNGWTDKGRNIVIMDENPEDDFQLDIKKYEMIKENYVGGHLKEYDSCVVLSHFKGHQMGGFGGALKQLSIGFASQKGKTWIHTAGQYTEWSHAMKDAANQENFTAAMADAASSIVDYFKNKGQIAFITVMANISLSCDCAGASAPAPRIKDIGILSSTDPVAIDRAALDLVKKNTDTGTNDLFSQIDRLKGENTVNVAAKLGIGSLEYNLINVDDEDKNEDVVDDKDDNPTRIRNEGANIIYNTNLFLIILLFLF
;
A
#
# COMPACT_ATOMS: atom_id res chain seq x y z
N MET A 1 12.93 -0.18 -8.33
CA MET A 1 12.42 -0.52 -6.97
C MET A 1 13.50 -1.08 -6.05
N VAL A 2 14.34 -2.00 -6.50
CA VAL A 2 15.39 -2.60 -5.65
C VAL A 2 16.38 -1.56 -5.14
N GLU A 3 16.90 -0.68 -6.01
CA GLU A 3 17.83 0.38 -5.59
C GLU A 3 17.18 1.33 -4.56
N MET A 4 15.90 1.65 -4.72
CA MET A 4 15.17 2.47 -3.76
C MET A 4 15.05 1.77 -2.40
N LEU A 5 14.77 0.45 -2.41
CA LEU A 5 14.72 -0.34 -1.17
C LEU A 5 16.08 -0.40 -0.48
N LYS A 6 17.18 -0.56 -1.24
CA LYS A 6 18.55 -0.51 -0.69
C LYS A 6 18.87 0.84 -0.05
N LYS A 7 18.47 1.95 -0.67
CA LYS A 7 18.67 3.31 -0.14
C LYS A 7 17.93 3.58 1.17
N LEU A 8 16.88 2.80 1.50
CA LEU A 8 16.24 2.88 2.82
C LEU A 8 17.12 2.36 3.97
N ASN A 9 18.22 1.68 3.63
CA ASN A 9 19.16 1.10 4.59
C ASN A 9 18.48 0.25 5.69
N ILE A 10 17.50 -0.57 5.27
CA ILE A 10 16.80 -1.50 6.14
C ILE A 10 17.34 -2.92 5.97
N ASN A 11 17.29 -3.70 7.02
CA ASN A 11 17.68 -5.10 7.00
C ASN A 11 16.44 -5.99 7.12
N LEU A 12 15.92 -6.47 5.98
CA LEU A 12 14.81 -7.42 5.97
C LEU A 12 15.32 -8.77 6.47
N THR A 13 14.93 -9.15 7.67
CA THR A 13 15.35 -10.41 8.33
C THR A 13 14.26 -11.46 8.27
N GLY A 14 14.65 -12.74 8.37
CA GLY A 14 13.73 -13.87 8.41
C GLY A 14 12.96 -14.09 7.11
N LYS A 15 11.75 -14.63 7.23
CA LYS A 15 10.85 -14.83 6.07
C LYS A 15 10.22 -13.48 5.67
N VAL A 16 10.40 -13.09 4.42
CA VAL A 16 9.93 -11.80 3.90
C VAL A 16 8.59 -11.96 3.18
N GLY A 17 7.62 -11.11 3.50
CA GLY A 17 6.37 -10.98 2.77
C GLY A 17 6.38 -9.75 1.84
N LEU A 18 5.80 -9.90 0.66
CA LEU A 18 5.59 -8.83 -0.32
C LEU A 18 4.08 -8.59 -0.44
N LYS A 19 3.54 -7.62 0.30
CA LYS A 19 2.09 -7.37 0.28
C LYS A 19 1.68 -6.64 -0.98
N ILE A 20 0.78 -7.24 -1.73
CA ILE A 20 0.28 -6.75 -3.02
C ILE A 20 -1.25 -6.63 -3.05
N HIS A 21 -1.78 -6.06 -4.13
CA HIS A 21 -3.16 -6.22 -4.59
C HIS A 21 -3.15 -6.95 -5.93
N SER A 22 -3.75 -8.13 -5.98
CA SER A 22 -3.62 -9.07 -7.11
C SER A 22 -4.50 -8.74 -8.33
N GLY A 23 -5.36 -7.72 -8.25
CA GLY A 23 -6.34 -7.37 -9.27
C GLY A 23 -7.60 -8.22 -9.19
N GLU A 24 -8.61 -7.84 -9.99
CA GLU A 24 -9.88 -8.55 -10.18
C GLU A 24 -9.98 -9.08 -11.62
N PRO A 25 -10.92 -9.97 -11.94
CA PRO A 25 -11.12 -10.48 -13.30
C PRO A 25 -11.27 -9.36 -14.33
N GLY A 26 -10.49 -9.45 -15.41
CA GLY A 26 -10.49 -8.47 -16.50
C GLY A 26 -9.91 -7.10 -16.14
N GLY A 27 -9.34 -6.93 -14.96
CA GLY A 27 -8.66 -5.70 -14.55
C GLY A 27 -7.42 -5.43 -15.42
N LEU A 28 -7.31 -4.21 -15.95
CA LEU A 28 -6.21 -3.83 -16.84
C LEU A 28 -5.10 -3.07 -16.12
N TYR A 29 -5.42 -2.33 -15.06
CA TYR A 29 -4.57 -1.28 -14.52
C TYR A 29 -3.87 -1.63 -13.20
N PHE A 30 -4.10 -2.82 -12.63
CA PHE A 30 -3.38 -3.24 -11.42
C PHE A 30 -1.91 -3.53 -11.71
N LEU A 31 -1.07 -3.47 -10.69
CA LEU A 31 0.36 -3.78 -10.80
C LEU A 31 0.55 -5.25 -11.20
N LYS A 32 1.12 -5.45 -12.38
CA LYS A 32 1.32 -6.80 -12.93
C LYS A 32 2.46 -7.52 -12.21
N PRO A 33 2.38 -8.85 -12.04
CA PRO A 33 3.41 -9.62 -11.34
C PRO A 33 4.80 -9.49 -12.00
N ASP A 34 4.87 -9.37 -13.32
CA ASP A 34 6.15 -9.20 -14.03
C ASP A 34 6.82 -7.87 -13.76
N PHE A 35 6.05 -6.80 -13.49
CA PHE A 35 6.57 -5.52 -13.04
C PHE A 35 7.23 -5.60 -11.66
N LEU A 36 6.80 -6.56 -10.84
CA LEU A 36 7.30 -6.79 -9.48
C LEU A 36 8.37 -7.90 -9.41
N GLN A 37 8.76 -8.51 -10.55
CA GLN A 37 9.68 -9.64 -10.57
C GLN A 37 11.04 -9.32 -9.94
N GLU A 38 11.60 -8.16 -10.24
CA GLU A 38 12.92 -7.76 -9.75
C GLU A 38 12.96 -7.67 -8.21
N ILE A 39 11.92 -7.09 -7.57
CA ILE A 39 11.85 -7.01 -6.12
C ILE A 39 11.56 -8.36 -5.48
N TYR A 40 10.79 -9.22 -6.16
CA TYR A 40 10.57 -10.59 -5.74
C TYR A 40 11.88 -11.37 -5.71
N ASP A 41 12.67 -11.30 -6.80
CA ASP A 41 13.95 -11.98 -6.91
C ASP A 41 14.99 -11.48 -5.91
N TYR A 42 14.99 -10.17 -5.64
CA TYR A 42 15.91 -9.55 -4.69
C TYR A 42 15.60 -9.97 -3.24
N THR A 43 14.35 -9.88 -2.84
CA THR A 43 13.93 -10.15 -1.46
C THR A 43 13.81 -11.64 -1.15
N LYS A 44 13.64 -12.49 -2.16
CA LYS A 44 13.26 -13.91 -2.02
C LYS A 44 12.00 -14.10 -1.18
N GLY A 45 11.12 -13.10 -1.20
CA GLY A 45 9.90 -13.08 -0.41
C GLY A 45 8.72 -13.74 -1.13
N ASP A 46 7.67 -14.08 -0.37
CA ASP A 46 6.40 -14.55 -0.92
C ASP A 46 5.47 -13.35 -1.17
N PHE A 47 4.71 -13.34 -2.27
CA PHE A 47 3.61 -12.40 -2.41
C PHE A 47 2.50 -12.75 -1.43
N LEU A 48 1.91 -11.71 -0.80
CA LEU A 48 0.86 -11.85 0.20
C LEU A 48 -0.43 -11.17 -0.25
N GLU A 49 -1.54 -11.88 -0.13
CA GLU A 49 -2.88 -11.40 -0.41
C GLU A 49 -3.88 -11.90 0.64
N CYS A 50 -5.09 -11.33 0.66
CA CYS A 50 -6.22 -11.82 1.46
C CYS A 50 -7.49 -11.90 0.62
N ASN A 51 -8.41 -12.75 1.04
CA ASN A 51 -9.75 -12.83 0.46
C ASN A 51 -10.54 -11.51 0.66
N THR A 52 -11.51 -11.24 -0.21
CA THR A 52 -12.37 -10.04 -0.11
C THR A 52 -13.58 -10.29 0.81
N ALA A 53 -14.08 -9.22 1.43
CA ALA A 53 -15.32 -9.23 2.21
C ALA A 53 -16.52 -8.66 1.42
N TYR A 54 -16.53 -8.87 0.11
CA TYR A 54 -17.65 -8.60 -0.80
C TYR A 54 -17.73 -9.72 -1.81
N GLU A 55 -18.88 -9.88 -2.42
CA GLU A 55 -19.11 -10.96 -3.40
C GLU A 55 -18.24 -10.75 -4.66
N SER A 56 -17.26 -11.63 -4.80
CA SER A 56 -16.37 -11.70 -5.96
C SER A 56 -15.71 -13.09 -6.03
N VAL A 57 -14.98 -13.38 -7.11
CA VAL A 57 -14.17 -14.61 -7.21
C VAL A 57 -13.06 -14.68 -6.17
N ARG A 58 -12.72 -13.54 -5.57
CA ARG A 58 -11.72 -13.43 -4.49
C ARG A 58 -12.30 -13.60 -3.09
N SER A 59 -13.61 -13.78 -2.94
CA SER A 59 -14.23 -14.04 -1.64
C SER A 59 -14.11 -15.50 -1.19
N ASN A 60 -13.70 -16.39 -2.08
CA ASN A 60 -13.44 -17.80 -1.79
C ASN A 60 -12.02 -18.17 -2.18
N THR A 61 -11.28 -18.83 -1.30
CA THR A 61 -9.87 -19.18 -1.48
C THR A 61 -9.60 -19.98 -2.75
N VAL A 62 -10.47 -20.93 -3.12
CA VAL A 62 -10.27 -21.77 -4.31
C VAL A 62 -10.38 -20.94 -5.60
N THR A 63 -11.43 -20.14 -5.72
CA THR A 63 -11.64 -19.28 -6.89
C THR A 63 -10.62 -18.15 -6.94
N HIS A 64 -10.18 -17.64 -5.78
CA HIS A 64 -9.12 -16.65 -5.69
C HIS A 64 -7.78 -17.23 -6.18
N LYS A 65 -7.39 -18.43 -5.75
CA LYS A 65 -6.18 -19.12 -6.25
C LYS A 65 -6.21 -19.29 -7.78
N ASN A 66 -7.37 -19.64 -8.34
CA ASN A 66 -7.52 -19.76 -9.78
C ASN A 66 -7.31 -18.41 -10.49
N LEU A 67 -7.84 -17.31 -9.94
CA LEU A 67 -7.63 -15.97 -10.47
C LEU A 67 -6.14 -15.55 -10.38
N LEU A 68 -5.47 -15.85 -9.27
CA LEU A 68 -4.04 -15.56 -9.11
C LEU A 68 -3.21 -16.26 -10.18
N GLN A 69 -3.52 -17.50 -10.50
CA GLN A 69 -2.89 -18.24 -11.61
C GLN A 69 -3.21 -17.60 -12.97
N GLN A 70 -4.47 -17.26 -13.23
CA GLN A 70 -4.88 -16.61 -14.48
C GLN A 70 -4.21 -15.24 -14.69
N ASN A 71 -3.98 -14.49 -13.62
CA ASN A 71 -3.30 -13.20 -13.64
C ASN A 71 -1.77 -13.33 -13.65
N GLY A 72 -1.22 -14.55 -13.72
CA GLY A 72 0.21 -14.82 -13.81
C GLY A 72 0.98 -14.70 -12.48
N TRP A 73 0.31 -14.61 -11.33
CA TRP A 73 1.00 -14.45 -10.03
C TRP A 73 1.85 -15.68 -9.63
N THR A 74 1.55 -16.85 -10.18
CA THR A 74 2.29 -18.10 -9.94
C THR A 74 3.33 -18.42 -11.01
N ASP A 75 3.43 -17.59 -12.06
CA ASP A 75 4.38 -17.80 -13.14
C ASP A 75 5.82 -17.57 -12.68
N LYS A 76 6.78 -18.05 -13.45
CA LYS A 76 8.23 -17.88 -13.21
C LYS A 76 8.67 -18.33 -11.80
N GLY A 77 7.97 -19.29 -11.21
CA GLY A 77 8.30 -19.84 -9.89
C GLY A 77 7.96 -18.92 -8.71
N ARG A 78 7.12 -17.90 -8.93
CA ARG A 78 6.65 -17.03 -7.85
C ARG A 78 5.73 -17.78 -6.90
N ASN A 79 5.87 -17.53 -5.61
CA ASN A 79 4.95 -18.00 -4.58
C ASN A 79 4.03 -16.86 -4.14
N ILE A 80 2.74 -17.15 -4.03
CA ILE A 80 1.73 -16.23 -3.52
C ILE A 80 0.86 -16.93 -2.49
N VAL A 81 0.68 -16.30 -1.35
CA VAL A 81 -0.04 -16.82 -0.19
C VAL A 81 -1.28 -15.99 0.08
N ILE A 82 -2.43 -16.64 0.17
CA ILE A 82 -3.67 -16.04 0.69
C ILE A 82 -3.62 -16.19 2.20
N MET A 83 -3.37 -15.10 2.93
CA MET A 83 -3.07 -15.14 4.36
C MET A 83 -4.23 -15.65 5.21
N ASP A 84 -5.46 -15.41 4.78
CA ASP A 84 -6.71 -15.87 5.40
C ASP A 84 -7.34 -17.06 4.65
N GLU A 85 -6.49 -17.96 4.13
CA GLU A 85 -6.91 -19.16 3.41
C GLU A 85 -7.86 -20.03 4.27
N ASN A 86 -7.54 -20.14 5.55
CA ASN A 86 -8.33 -20.83 6.56
C ASN A 86 -8.87 -19.81 7.58
N PRO A 87 -10.14 -19.43 7.52
CA PRO A 87 -10.71 -18.42 8.43
C PRO A 87 -10.62 -18.77 9.91
N GLU A 88 -10.51 -20.07 10.24
CA GLU A 88 -10.36 -20.53 11.63
C GLU A 88 -8.97 -20.22 12.22
N ASP A 89 -7.98 -19.99 11.37
CA ASP A 89 -6.62 -19.63 11.77
C ASP A 89 -6.44 -18.11 11.95
N ASP A 90 -7.45 -17.33 11.60
CA ASP A 90 -7.45 -15.87 11.80
C ASP A 90 -7.12 -15.54 13.24
N PHE A 91 -6.31 -14.51 13.45
CA PHE A 91 -5.98 -14.08 14.79
C PHE A 91 -6.13 -12.58 14.99
N GLN A 92 -6.26 -12.21 16.24
CA GLN A 92 -6.44 -10.84 16.68
C GLN A 92 -5.08 -10.18 16.92
N LEU A 93 -4.97 -8.94 16.47
CA LEU A 93 -3.91 -8.00 16.84
C LEU A 93 -4.52 -6.89 17.68
N ASP A 94 -4.07 -6.77 18.93
CA ASP A 94 -4.51 -5.69 19.83
C ASP A 94 -3.87 -4.35 19.42
N ILE A 95 -4.67 -3.28 19.48
CA ILE A 95 -4.25 -1.92 19.13
C ILE A 95 -4.13 -1.11 20.42
N LYS A 96 -2.93 -0.69 20.76
CA LYS A 96 -2.66 0.01 22.03
C LYS A 96 -3.21 1.42 22.08
N LYS A 97 -3.18 2.13 20.95
CA LYS A 97 -3.68 3.50 20.79
C LYS A 97 -4.58 3.53 19.57
N TYR A 98 -5.83 3.87 19.72
CA TYR A 98 -6.84 3.80 18.69
C TYR A 98 -7.85 4.96 18.80
N GLU A 99 -8.57 5.21 17.73
CA GLU A 99 -9.70 6.15 17.65
C GLU A 99 -11.05 5.42 17.59
N MET A 100 -11.12 4.29 16.88
CA MET A 100 -12.38 3.58 16.59
C MET A 100 -12.37 2.10 17.00
N ILE A 101 -11.31 1.35 16.63
CA ILE A 101 -11.22 -0.08 16.85
C ILE A 101 -9.99 -0.42 17.69
N LYS A 102 -10.17 -1.22 18.73
CA LYS A 102 -9.10 -1.63 19.67
C LYS A 102 -8.39 -2.92 19.27
N GLU A 103 -8.88 -3.61 18.25
CA GLU A 103 -8.30 -4.83 17.68
C GLU A 103 -8.49 -4.88 16.17
N ASN A 104 -7.62 -5.64 15.50
CA ASN A 104 -7.72 -5.98 14.09
C ASN A 104 -7.66 -7.50 13.93
N TYR A 105 -8.31 -8.05 12.90
CA TYR A 105 -8.29 -9.48 12.59
C TYR A 105 -7.56 -9.71 11.28
N VAL A 106 -6.55 -10.60 11.31
CA VAL A 106 -5.66 -10.88 10.19
C VAL A 106 -5.57 -12.39 9.95
N GLY A 107 -5.20 -12.77 8.73
CA GLY A 107 -5.11 -14.17 8.36
C GLY A 107 -3.95 -14.89 9.04
N GLY A 108 -4.14 -16.18 9.33
CA GLY A 108 -3.22 -17.02 10.11
C GLY A 108 -1.80 -17.08 9.54
N HIS A 109 -1.65 -17.08 8.21
CA HIS A 109 -0.34 -17.13 7.55
C HIS A 109 0.55 -15.90 7.81
N LEU A 110 0.00 -14.77 8.28
CA LEU A 110 0.83 -13.62 8.66
C LEU A 110 1.88 -13.98 9.72
N LYS A 111 1.59 -14.97 10.59
CA LYS A 111 2.52 -15.43 11.65
C LYS A 111 3.85 -15.96 11.11
N GLU A 112 3.88 -16.41 9.86
CA GLU A 112 5.06 -16.99 9.23
C GLU A 112 6.10 -15.96 8.80
N TYR A 113 5.72 -14.67 8.72
CA TYR A 113 6.57 -13.61 8.17
C TYR A 113 7.17 -12.75 9.27
N ASP A 114 8.45 -12.46 9.10
CA ASP A 114 9.24 -11.65 10.04
C ASP A 114 9.41 -10.22 9.54
N SER A 115 9.56 -10.03 8.24
CA SER A 115 9.70 -8.72 7.60
C SER A 115 8.70 -8.59 6.44
N CYS A 116 8.39 -7.35 6.06
CA CYS A 116 7.47 -7.11 4.96
C CYS A 116 7.87 -5.90 4.11
N VAL A 117 7.66 -6.00 2.79
CA VAL A 117 7.61 -4.85 1.88
C VAL A 117 6.18 -4.70 1.38
N VAL A 118 5.57 -3.56 1.68
CA VAL A 118 4.21 -3.23 1.26
C VAL A 118 4.28 -2.54 -0.10
N LEU A 119 3.83 -3.25 -1.14
CA LEU A 119 3.85 -2.79 -2.54
C LEU A 119 2.48 -2.21 -2.87
N SER A 120 2.36 -0.90 -2.81
CA SER A 120 1.09 -0.20 -3.02
C SER A 120 1.00 0.36 -4.42
N HIS A 121 -0.19 0.29 -5.01
CA HIS A 121 -0.56 1.02 -6.22
C HIS A 121 -1.36 2.25 -5.81
N PHE A 122 -0.87 3.45 -6.11
CA PHE A 122 -1.59 4.69 -5.81
C PHE A 122 -2.69 4.94 -6.85
N LYS A 123 -3.93 5.12 -6.39
CA LYS A 123 -5.12 5.35 -7.24
C LYS A 123 -6.29 5.85 -6.40
N GLY A 124 -7.38 6.25 -7.04
CA GLY A 124 -8.66 6.48 -6.37
C GLY A 124 -9.23 5.20 -5.73
N HIS A 125 -10.13 5.37 -4.78
CA HIS A 125 -10.85 4.27 -4.14
C HIS A 125 -12.25 4.69 -3.74
N GLN A 126 -13.26 3.90 -4.11
CA GLN A 126 -14.68 4.27 -3.97
C GLN A 126 -15.16 4.39 -2.52
N MET A 127 -14.49 3.76 -1.55
CA MET A 127 -14.83 3.84 -0.14
C MET A 127 -13.81 4.64 0.67
N GLY A 128 -12.52 4.44 0.48
CA GLY A 128 -11.47 5.11 1.26
C GLY A 128 -10.92 6.40 0.63
N GLY A 129 -11.52 6.90 -0.45
CA GLY A 129 -11.04 8.09 -1.17
C GLY A 129 -9.88 7.76 -2.12
N PHE A 130 -8.80 7.20 -1.60
CA PHE A 130 -7.66 6.72 -2.37
C PHE A 130 -7.09 5.40 -1.82
N GLY A 131 -6.26 4.74 -2.61
CA GLY A 131 -5.47 3.58 -2.21
C GLY A 131 -3.99 3.94 -2.18
N GLY A 132 -3.33 3.64 -1.07
CA GLY A 132 -1.92 3.85 -0.81
C GLY A 132 -1.39 2.86 0.22
N ALA A 133 -0.29 3.21 0.90
CA ALA A 133 0.34 2.35 1.90
C ALA A 133 -0.58 2.07 3.10
N LEU A 134 -1.25 3.09 3.64
CA LEU A 134 -2.14 2.93 4.79
C LEU A 134 -3.35 2.05 4.48
N LYS A 135 -3.94 2.20 3.27
CA LYS A 135 -5.02 1.32 2.84
C LYS A 135 -4.56 -0.12 2.66
N GLN A 136 -3.35 -0.32 2.13
CA GLN A 136 -2.78 -1.66 1.97
C GLN A 136 -2.46 -2.30 3.33
N LEU A 137 -1.96 -1.51 4.30
CA LEU A 137 -1.77 -1.96 5.68
C LEU A 137 -3.07 -2.35 6.36
N SER A 138 -4.12 -1.56 6.21
CA SER A 138 -5.42 -1.82 6.84
C SER A 138 -6.20 -2.94 6.12
N ILE A 139 -6.92 -2.57 5.06
CA ILE A 139 -7.79 -3.49 4.32
C ILE A 139 -7.00 -4.62 3.64
N GLY A 140 -5.77 -4.35 3.19
CA GLY A 140 -4.96 -5.34 2.48
C GLY A 140 -4.50 -6.50 3.36
N PHE A 141 -4.13 -6.26 4.63
CA PHE A 141 -3.70 -7.30 5.57
C PHE A 141 -4.86 -7.94 6.34
N ALA A 142 -5.99 -7.25 6.46
CA ALA A 142 -7.13 -7.78 7.18
C ALA A 142 -7.69 -9.05 6.49
N SER A 143 -8.06 -10.05 7.28
CA SER A 143 -8.86 -11.20 6.81
C SER A 143 -10.27 -10.75 6.41
N GLN A 144 -11.08 -11.63 5.85
CA GLN A 144 -12.51 -11.31 5.58
C GLN A 144 -13.22 -10.76 6.82
N LYS A 145 -12.99 -11.40 7.97
CA LYS A 145 -13.48 -10.95 9.27
C LYS A 145 -12.98 -9.56 9.61
N GLY A 146 -11.67 -9.32 9.46
CA GLY A 146 -11.04 -8.03 9.74
C GLY A 146 -11.50 -6.93 8.79
N LYS A 147 -11.66 -7.23 7.49
CA LYS A 147 -12.21 -6.26 6.54
C LYS A 147 -13.61 -5.79 6.95
N THR A 148 -14.48 -6.73 7.35
CA THR A 148 -15.81 -6.39 7.82
C THR A 148 -15.75 -5.53 9.08
N TRP A 149 -14.90 -5.91 10.04
CA TRP A 149 -14.67 -5.17 11.27
C TRP A 149 -14.26 -3.71 11.00
N ILE A 150 -13.31 -3.51 10.08
CA ILE A 150 -12.85 -2.16 9.70
C ILE A 150 -13.97 -1.37 8.98
N HIS A 151 -14.67 -1.98 8.00
CA HIS A 151 -15.73 -1.31 7.23
C HIS A 151 -16.91 -0.88 8.11
N THR A 152 -17.18 -1.61 9.15
CA THR A 152 -18.27 -1.32 10.11
C THR A 152 -17.79 -0.58 11.36
N ALA A 153 -16.52 -0.12 11.37
CA ALA A 153 -15.89 0.55 12.51
C ALA A 153 -16.12 -0.21 13.84
N GLY A 154 -15.89 -1.52 13.83
CA GLY A 154 -15.96 -2.36 15.01
C GLY A 154 -17.36 -2.85 15.41
N GLN A 155 -18.33 -2.89 14.49
CA GLN A 155 -19.68 -3.35 14.82
C GLN A 155 -19.92 -4.82 14.46
N TYR A 156 -19.42 -5.29 13.31
CA TYR A 156 -19.69 -6.63 12.80
C TYR A 156 -18.41 -7.32 12.31
N THR A 157 -18.42 -8.64 12.33
CA THR A 157 -17.33 -9.50 11.81
C THR A 157 -17.77 -10.39 10.66
N GLU A 158 -19.09 -10.61 10.47
CA GLU A 158 -19.64 -11.41 9.37
C GLU A 158 -19.62 -10.61 8.07
N TRP A 159 -19.01 -11.14 7.04
CA TRP A 159 -18.77 -10.46 5.77
C TRP A 159 -20.03 -9.89 5.09
N SER A 160 -21.20 -10.45 5.34
CA SER A 160 -22.50 -9.95 4.84
C SER A 160 -22.83 -8.52 5.29
N HIS A 161 -22.21 -8.05 6.38
CA HIS A 161 -22.39 -6.70 6.92
C HIS A 161 -21.41 -5.68 6.34
N ALA A 162 -20.29 -6.11 5.74
CA ALA A 162 -19.21 -5.22 5.32
C ALA A 162 -19.67 -4.04 4.44
N MET A 163 -20.60 -4.30 3.51
CA MET A 163 -21.13 -3.28 2.59
C MET A 163 -22.48 -2.72 3.03
N LYS A 164 -23.32 -3.57 3.67
CA LYS A 164 -24.69 -3.20 4.06
C LYS A 164 -24.70 -2.26 5.25
N ASP A 165 -23.84 -2.51 6.23
CA ASP A 165 -23.79 -1.80 7.51
C ASP A 165 -22.47 -1.02 7.65
N ALA A 166 -21.93 -0.56 6.52
CA ALA A 166 -20.69 0.23 6.49
C ALA A 166 -20.85 1.50 7.35
N ALA A 167 -19.84 1.78 8.15
CA ALA A 167 -19.78 2.98 8.99
C ALA A 167 -19.78 4.27 8.14
N ASN A 168 -20.07 5.41 8.76
CA ASN A 168 -19.85 6.69 8.10
C ASN A 168 -18.37 6.86 7.73
N GLN A 169 -18.09 7.75 6.77
CA GLN A 169 -16.75 7.89 6.20
C GLN A 169 -15.68 8.26 7.24
N GLU A 170 -15.99 9.08 8.21
CA GLU A 170 -15.05 9.50 9.23
C GLU A 170 -14.64 8.34 10.14
N ASN A 171 -15.61 7.55 10.60
CA ASN A 171 -15.37 6.37 11.44
C ASN A 171 -14.65 5.27 10.67
N PHE A 172 -15.04 5.03 9.41
CA PHE A 172 -14.38 4.03 8.56
C PHE A 172 -12.92 4.38 8.29
N THR A 173 -12.62 5.63 7.93
CA THR A 173 -11.25 6.06 7.65
C THR A 173 -10.37 6.09 8.91
N ALA A 174 -10.95 6.39 10.08
CA ALA A 174 -10.27 6.26 11.37
C ALA A 174 -10.00 4.79 11.72
N ALA A 175 -10.98 3.90 11.53
CA ALA A 175 -10.78 2.45 11.73
C ALA A 175 -9.72 1.87 10.80
N MET A 176 -9.58 2.40 9.57
CA MET A 176 -8.48 2.03 8.68
C MET A 176 -7.12 2.43 9.29
N ALA A 177 -7.00 3.62 9.88
CA ALA A 177 -5.75 4.07 10.51
C ALA A 177 -5.39 3.20 11.72
N ASP A 178 -6.40 2.86 12.55
CA ASP A 178 -6.23 1.95 13.68
C ASP A 178 -5.73 0.57 13.23
N ALA A 179 -6.37 -0.03 12.23
CA ALA A 179 -5.97 -1.32 11.68
C ALA A 179 -4.55 -1.27 11.08
N ALA A 180 -4.19 -0.18 10.38
CA ALA A 180 -2.84 0.02 9.85
C ALA A 180 -1.80 0.04 10.97
N SER A 181 -2.12 0.66 12.12
CA SER A 181 -1.20 0.73 13.26
C SER A 181 -0.86 -0.65 13.82
N SER A 182 -1.82 -1.57 13.85
CA SER A 182 -1.60 -2.94 14.33
C SER A 182 -0.55 -3.70 13.50
N ILE A 183 -0.54 -3.48 12.19
CA ILE A 183 0.41 -4.14 11.27
C ILE A 183 1.79 -3.51 11.39
N VAL A 184 1.87 -2.18 11.52
CA VAL A 184 3.14 -1.50 11.77
C VAL A 184 3.77 -1.99 13.07
N ASP A 185 2.98 -2.06 14.15
CA ASP A 185 3.45 -2.54 15.46
C ASP A 185 3.85 -4.03 15.39
N TYR A 186 3.09 -4.85 14.66
CA TYR A 186 3.41 -6.26 14.50
C TYR A 186 4.80 -6.47 13.90
N PHE A 187 5.12 -5.81 12.78
CA PHE A 187 6.42 -5.96 12.12
C PHE A 187 7.55 -5.25 12.87
N LYS A 188 7.31 -4.10 13.51
CA LYS A 188 8.31 -3.45 14.37
C LYS A 188 8.78 -4.34 15.51
N ASN A 189 7.92 -5.24 16.01
CA ASN A 189 8.26 -6.17 17.08
C ASN A 189 8.90 -7.48 16.59
N LYS A 190 8.88 -7.78 15.29
CA LYS A 190 9.45 -9.01 14.71
C LYS A 190 10.69 -8.75 13.86
N GLY A 191 10.65 -7.76 13.00
CA GLY A 191 11.69 -7.48 12.04
C GLY A 191 11.58 -6.06 11.49
N GLN A 192 11.39 -5.95 10.17
CA GLN A 192 11.33 -4.65 9.49
C GLN A 192 10.13 -4.59 8.54
N ILE A 193 9.63 -3.37 8.35
CA ILE A 193 8.62 -3.08 7.34
C ILE A 193 9.07 -1.89 6.48
N ALA A 194 8.88 -2.02 5.16
CA ALA A 194 9.13 -0.96 4.20
C ALA A 194 7.92 -0.78 3.29
N PHE A 195 7.83 0.37 2.67
CA PHE A 195 6.75 0.75 1.78
C PHE A 195 7.31 1.17 0.43
N ILE A 196 6.70 0.67 -0.64
CA ILE A 196 6.92 1.13 -2.01
C ILE A 196 5.56 1.46 -2.60
N THR A 197 5.38 2.69 -3.04
CA THR A 197 4.14 3.15 -3.68
C THR A 197 4.40 3.48 -5.14
N VAL A 198 3.73 2.75 -6.03
CA VAL A 198 3.81 2.95 -7.48
C VAL A 198 2.69 3.91 -7.90
N MET A 199 3.08 5.03 -8.48
CA MET A 199 2.21 6.11 -8.94
C MET A 199 2.14 6.10 -10.47
N ALA A 200 1.68 4.99 -11.03
CA ALA A 200 1.45 4.77 -12.46
C ALA A 200 0.04 4.22 -12.68
N ASN A 201 -0.53 4.40 -13.86
CA ASN A 201 -1.90 4.00 -14.15
C ASN A 201 -2.93 4.57 -13.15
N ILE A 202 -2.76 5.82 -12.73
CA ILE A 202 -3.58 6.45 -11.69
C ILE A 202 -4.99 6.70 -12.22
N SER A 203 -5.92 5.83 -11.82
CA SER A 203 -7.35 5.93 -12.14
C SER A 203 -8.14 6.47 -10.95
N LEU A 204 -9.39 6.89 -11.20
CA LEU A 204 -10.32 7.31 -10.14
C LEU A 204 -10.89 6.13 -9.35
N SER A 205 -10.78 4.92 -9.90
CA SER A 205 -11.27 3.69 -9.28
C SER A 205 -10.12 2.84 -8.76
N CYS A 206 -10.44 1.85 -7.96
CA CYS A 206 -9.46 0.93 -7.45
C CYS A 206 -9.33 -0.32 -8.34
N ASP A 207 -8.22 -1.06 -8.18
CA ASP A 207 -7.98 -2.32 -8.88
C ASP A 207 -9.08 -3.36 -8.58
N CYS A 208 -9.86 -3.14 -7.53
CA CYS A 208 -11.02 -3.96 -7.17
C CYS A 208 -12.25 -3.74 -8.07
N ALA A 209 -12.22 -2.77 -8.98
CA ALA A 209 -13.28 -2.59 -9.98
C ALA A 209 -13.12 -3.53 -11.18
N GLY A 210 -12.03 -4.26 -11.32
CA GLY A 210 -11.80 -5.23 -12.37
C GLY A 210 -11.97 -4.63 -13.77
N ALA A 211 -12.74 -5.32 -14.63
CA ALA A 211 -13.02 -4.88 -15.99
C ALA A 211 -13.81 -3.55 -16.09
N SER A 212 -14.47 -3.13 -15.00
CA SER A 212 -15.23 -1.87 -14.95
C SER A 212 -14.38 -0.66 -14.53
N ALA A 213 -13.10 -0.86 -14.23
CA ALA A 213 -12.21 0.23 -13.84
C ALA A 213 -12.05 1.22 -15.03
N PRO A 214 -12.33 2.52 -14.84
CA PRO A 214 -12.10 3.51 -15.88
C PRO A 214 -10.61 3.63 -16.19
N ALA A 215 -10.30 4.03 -17.42
CA ALA A 215 -8.93 4.31 -17.83
C ALA A 215 -8.27 5.37 -16.92
N PRO A 216 -6.95 5.26 -16.68
CA PRO A 216 -6.19 6.29 -15.98
C PRO A 216 -6.35 7.66 -16.65
N ARG A 217 -6.51 8.70 -15.84
CA ARG A 217 -6.68 10.09 -16.30
C ARG A 217 -5.62 11.04 -15.73
N ILE A 218 -4.69 10.48 -14.96
CA ILE A 218 -3.55 11.18 -14.41
C ILE A 218 -2.31 10.45 -14.92
N LYS A 219 -1.35 11.21 -15.47
CA LYS A 219 -0.09 10.66 -15.97
C LYS A 219 0.70 9.99 -14.85
N ASP A 220 1.50 9.04 -15.25
CA ASP A 220 2.43 8.38 -14.34
C ASP A 220 3.38 9.41 -13.72
N ILE A 221 3.58 9.32 -12.42
CA ILE A 221 4.38 10.25 -11.65
C ILE A 221 5.73 9.62 -11.28
N GLY A 222 5.73 8.37 -10.82
CA GLY A 222 6.95 7.69 -10.42
C GLY A 222 6.73 6.61 -9.37
N ILE A 223 7.79 6.31 -8.64
CA ILE A 223 7.78 5.36 -7.52
C ILE A 223 8.32 6.08 -6.29
N LEU A 224 7.68 5.87 -5.16
CA LEU A 224 8.12 6.31 -3.85
C LEU A 224 8.53 5.12 -3.00
N SER A 225 9.53 5.28 -2.11
CA SER A 225 9.82 4.32 -1.05
C SER A 225 10.12 5.01 0.27
N SER A 226 9.74 4.37 1.37
CA SER A 226 9.93 4.88 2.73
C SER A 226 9.83 3.76 3.76
N THR A 227 10.26 4.03 4.98
CA THR A 227 9.95 3.24 6.17
C THR A 227 8.77 3.82 6.96
N ASP A 228 8.18 4.91 6.49
CA ASP A 228 7.07 5.63 7.13
C ASP A 228 5.82 5.59 6.24
N PRO A 229 4.73 4.91 6.67
CA PRO A 229 3.51 4.75 5.86
C PRO A 229 2.69 6.04 5.74
N VAL A 230 2.78 6.94 6.71
CA VAL A 230 2.07 8.22 6.71
C VAL A 230 2.75 9.19 5.74
N ALA A 231 4.07 9.31 5.87
CA ALA A 231 4.87 10.19 5.04
C ALA A 231 4.80 9.82 3.56
N ILE A 232 4.83 8.53 3.22
CA ILE A 232 4.76 8.08 1.82
C ILE A 232 3.38 8.38 1.20
N ASP A 233 2.28 8.18 1.94
CA ASP A 233 0.94 8.52 1.46
C ASP A 233 0.74 10.03 1.38
N ARG A 234 1.27 10.82 2.33
CA ARG A 234 1.26 12.28 2.27
C ARG A 234 2.02 12.78 1.04
N ALA A 235 3.24 12.29 0.83
CA ALA A 235 4.04 12.65 -0.35
C ALA A 235 3.34 12.30 -1.67
N ALA A 236 2.71 11.13 -1.75
CA ALA A 236 1.96 10.71 -2.93
C ALA A 236 0.79 11.66 -3.22
N LEU A 237 0.00 12.02 -2.21
CA LEU A 237 -1.09 13.00 -2.33
C LEU A 237 -0.57 14.35 -2.82
N ASP A 238 0.51 14.86 -2.24
CA ASP A 238 1.10 16.16 -2.60
C ASP A 238 1.65 16.17 -4.04
N LEU A 239 2.27 15.08 -4.49
CA LEU A 239 2.75 14.94 -5.86
C LEU A 239 1.59 14.92 -6.87
N VAL A 240 0.53 14.16 -6.59
CA VAL A 240 -0.67 14.16 -7.45
C VAL A 240 -1.33 15.53 -7.47
N LYS A 241 -1.42 16.22 -6.33
CA LYS A 241 -2.03 17.56 -6.24
C LYS A 241 -1.29 18.61 -7.07
N LYS A 242 0.01 18.45 -7.27
CA LYS A 242 0.83 19.30 -8.14
C LYS A 242 0.62 19.03 -9.63
N ASN A 243 0.01 17.88 -9.97
CA ASN A 243 -0.25 17.50 -11.35
C ASN A 243 -1.44 18.29 -11.91
N THR A 244 -1.33 18.74 -13.16
CA THR A 244 -2.35 19.55 -13.84
C THR A 244 -3.28 18.76 -14.76
N ASP A 245 -3.23 17.42 -14.72
CA ASP A 245 -4.08 16.56 -15.52
C ASP A 245 -5.55 16.69 -15.13
N THR A 246 -6.44 16.48 -16.08
CA THR A 246 -7.90 16.65 -15.90
C THR A 246 -8.47 15.72 -14.82
N GLY A 247 -7.85 14.55 -14.59
CA GLY A 247 -8.25 13.60 -13.55
C GLY A 247 -7.92 14.04 -12.13
N THR A 248 -6.99 14.98 -11.94
CA THR A 248 -6.53 15.39 -10.61
C THR A 248 -7.65 15.99 -9.76
N ASN A 249 -8.41 16.92 -10.32
CA ASN A 249 -9.54 17.57 -9.59
C ASN A 249 -10.64 16.55 -9.26
N ASP A 250 -10.94 15.63 -10.16
CA ASP A 250 -11.94 14.59 -9.92
C ASP A 250 -11.48 13.65 -8.79
N LEU A 251 -10.20 13.28 -8.77
CA LEU A 251 -9.63 12.44 -7.71
C LEU A 251 -9.70 13.16 -6.35
N PHE A 252 -9.29 14.44 -6.26
CA PHE A 252 -9.35 15.16 -5.00
C PHE A 252 -10.79 15.43 -4.55
N SER A 253 -11.72 15.71 -5.46
CA SER A 253 -13.15 15.80 -5.14
C SER A 253 -13.68 14.48 -4.54
N GLN A 254 -13.22 13.33 -5.04
CA GLN A 254 -13.55 12.03 -4.47
C GLN A 254 -12.91 11.83 -3.10
N ILE A 255 -11.62 12.16 -2.93
CA ILE A 255 -10.89 12.06 -1.66
C ILE A 255 -11.57 12.90 -0.59
N ASP A 256 -11.93 14.14 -0.90
CA ASP A 256 -12.61 15.07 0.03
C ASP A 256 -13.99 14.53 0.44
N ARG A 257 -14.80 14.12 -0.54
CA ARG A 257 -16.14 13.56 -0.29
C ARG A 257 -16.09 12.30 0.58
N LEU A 258 -15.07 11.49 0.40
CA LEU A 258 -14.89 10.22 1.12
C LEU A 258 -13.96 10.35 2.33
N LYS A 259 -13.57 11.57 2.72
CA LYS A 259 -12.69 11.83 3.86
C LYS A 259 -11.38 11.02 3.81
N GLY A 260 -10.82 10.81 2.62
CA GLY A 260 -9.65 9.94 2.42
C GLY A 260 -8.41 10.41 3.19
N GLU A 261 -8.17 11.73 3.29
CA GLU A 261 -7.04 12.27 4.06
C GLU A 261 -7.20 12.04 5.59
N ASN A 262 -8.40 11.76 6.09
CA ASN A 262 -8.60 11.45 7.51
C ASN A 262 -7.80 10.22 7.95
N THR A 263 -7.66 9.20 7.10
CA THR A 263 -6.82 8.02 7.39
C THR A 263 -5.37 8.44 7.65
N VAL A 264 -4.82 9.35 6.84
CA VAL A 264 -3.44 9.85 6.99
C VAL A 264 -3.29 10.66 8.29
N ASN A 265 -4.24 11.56 8.55
CA ASN A 265 -4.21 12.42 9.73
C ASN A 265 -4.35 11.62 11.03
N VAL A 266 -5.26 10.64 11.08
CA VAL A 266 -5.44 9.76 12.24
C VAL A 266 -4.22 8.89 12.43
N ALA A 267 -3.64 8.31 11.37
CA ALA A 267 -2.42 7.53 11.46
C ALA A 267 -1.23 8.34 12.04
N ALA A 268 -1.08 9.60 11.62
CA ALA A 268 -0.10 10.51 12.22
C ALA A 268 -0.38 10.76 13.71
N LYS A 269 -1.64 11.02 14.10
CA LYS A 269 -2.06 11.20 15.49
C LYS A 269 -1.80 9.96 16.34
N LEU A 270 -1.94 8.76 15.78
CA LEU A 270 -1.61 7.50 16.44
C LEU A 270 -0.09 7.32 16.64
N GLY A 271 0.73 8.05 15.88
CA GLY A 271 2.19 8.04 15.98
C GLY A 271 2.85 6.91 15.17
N ILE A 272 2.19 6.41 14.12
CA ILE A 272 2.79 5.38 13.25
C ILE A 272 3.60 5.97 12.09
N GLY A 273 3.62 7.29 11.94
CA GLY A 273 4.42 8.03 10.97
C GLY A 273 4.23 9.53 11.10
N SER A 274 4.88 10.29 10.20
CA SER A 274 4.92 11.76 10.18
C SER A 274 4.22 12.34 8.94
N LEU A 275 3.54 13.47 9.12
CA LEU A 275 3.04 14.28 7.99
C LEU A 275 4.15 15.09 7.30
N GLU A 276 5.28 15.29 8.00
CA GLU A 276 6.45 15.98 7.46
C GLU A 276 7.41 14.98 6.83
N TYR A 277 7.95 15.31 5.66
CA TYR A 277 8.85 14.44 4.94
C TYR A 277 9.87 15.22 4.11
N ASN A 278 11.00 14.57 3.80
CA ASN A 278 12.00 15.02 2.83
C ASN A 278 11.88 14.18 1.57
N LEU A 279 11.67 14.80 0.43
CA LEU A 279 11.62 14.11 -0.87
C LEU A 279 13.03 14.09 -1.48
N ILE A 280 13.61 12.91 -1.64
CA ILE A 280 14.96 12.69 -2.18
C ILE A 280 14.82 12.05 -3.55
N ASN A 281 15.21 12.78 -4.61
CA ASN A 281 15.15 12.28 -5.97
C ASN A 281 16.44 11.51 -6.30
N VAL A 282 16.32 10.21 -6.55
CA VAL A 282 17.48 9.38 -6.90
C VAL A 282 17.98 9.61 -8.32
N ASP A 283 17.15 10.15 -9.22
CA ASP A 283 17.54 10.44 -10.60
C ASP A 283 18.52 11.62 -10.69
N ASP A 284 18.57 12.49 -9.67
CA ASP A 284 19.45 13.65 -9.61
C ASP A 284 20.81 13.31 -8.99
N GLU A 285 20.92 12.26 -8.18
CA GLU A 285 22.18 11.80 -7.59
C GLU A 285 23.13 11.26 -8.65
N ASP A 286 22.63 10.55 -9.68
CA ASP A 286 23.43 9.99 -10.77
C ASP A 286 24.07 11.09 -11.68
N LYS A 287 23.64 12.36 -11.55
CA LYS A 287 24.20 13.49 -12.28
C LYS A 287 25.33 14.21 -11.56
N ASN A 288 25.56 13.90 -10.28
CA ASN A 288 26.50 14.63 -9.42
C ASN A 288 27.80 13.85 -9.11
N GLU A 289 28.05 12.69 -9.71
CA GLU A 289 29.33 11.97 -9.51
C GLU A 289 30.53 12.64 -10.17
N ASP A 290 30.38 13.74 -10.94
CA ASP A 290 31.47 14.48 -11.62
C ASP A 290 31.78 15.85 -11.01
N VAL A 291 31.35 16.20 -9.80
CA VAL A 291 31.74 17.48 -9.16
C VAL A 291 32.54 17.24 -7.89
N VAL A 292 33.82 17.40 -8.08
CA VAL A 292 34.92 17.54 -7.13
C VAL A 292 34.58 18.52 -5.99
N ASP A 293 34.80 18.01 -4.77
CA ASP A 293 35.35 18.68 -3.59
C ASP A 293 35.23 20.21 -3.53
N ASP A 294 34.26 20.72 -2.78
CA ASP A 294 34.44 22.05 -2.19
C ASP A 294 33.92 22.05 -0.74
N LYS A 295 34.90 22.28 0.14
CA LYS A 295 34.72 22.43 1.57
C LYS A 295 33.92 23.69 1.85
N ASP A 296 32.64 23.56 2.17
CA ASP A 296 31.88 24.64 2.78
C ASP A 296 31.26 24.14 4.10
N ASP A 297 31.99 24.44 5.18
CA ASP A 297 31.54 24.34 6.58
C ASP A 297 30.47 25.42 6.81
N ASN A 298 29.21 25.12 6.45
CA ASN A 298 28.09 25.97 6.82
C ASN A 298 27.24 25.27 7.90
N PRO A 299 27.27 25.73 9.19
CA PRO A 299 26.61 25.06 10.30
C PRO A 299 25.10 25.32 10.40
N THR A 300 24.43 25.80 9.36
CA THR A 300 22.98 26.12 9.37
C THR A 300 22.11 25.20 8.51
N ARG A 301 22.49 23.93 8.32
CA ARG A 301 21.53 22.93 7.86
C ARG A 301 20.62 22.57 9.03
N ILE A 302 19.45 23.21 9.09
CA ILE A 302 18.33 22.76 9.92
C ILE A 302 18.09 21.29 9.51
N ARG A 303 18.36 20.35 10.42
CA ARG A 303 17.94 18.97 10.26
C ARG A 303 16.42 18.98 10.32
N ASN A 304 15.76 18.95 9.17
CA ASN A 304 14.34 18.67 9.14
C ASN A 304 14.14 17.26 9.73
N GLU A 305 13.38 17.17 10.82
CA GLU A 305 13.05 15.90 11.50
C GLU A 305 12.04 15.04 10.70
N GLY A 306 11.72 15.41 9.46
CA GLY A 306 10.77 14.72 8.59
C GLY A 306 11.30 13.36 8.08
N ALA A 307 10.39 12.44 7.82
CA ALA A 307 10.71 11.12 7.25
C ALA A 307 11.29 11.24 5.84
N ASN A 308 12.29 10.42 5.51
CA ASN A 308 12.86 10.39 4.16
C ASN A 308 11.98 9.58 3.20
N ILE A 309 11.65 10.19 2.06
CA ILE A 309 10.97 9.56 0.93
C ILE A 309 11.94 9.51 -0.25
N ILE A 310 12.31 8.32 -0.64
CA ILE A 310 13.12 8.09 -1.85
C ILE A 310 12.18 8.09 -3.06
N TYR A 311 12.50 8.87 -4.08
CA TYR A 311 11.66 9.12 -5.24
C TYR A 311 12.40 8.85 -6.55
N ASN A 312 11.72 8.25 -7.53
CA ASN A 312 12.22 7.98 -8.87
C ASN A 312 11.16 8.30 -9.92
N THR A 313 11.52 9.10 -10.95
CA THR A 313 10.65 9.49 -12.06
C THR A 313 10.83 8.65 -13.33
N ASN A 314 11.91 7.89 -13.44
CA ASN A 314 12.29 7.15 -14.67
C ASN A 314 11.43 5.88 -14.92
N LEU A 315 10.13 5.93 -14.60
CA LEU A 315 9.19 4.84 -14.86
C LEU A 315 9.02 4.56 -16.38
N PHE A 316 9.34 5.52 -17.22
CA PHE A 316 9.03 5.50 -18.65
C PHE A 316 9.74 4.40 -19.46
N LEU A 317 10.90 3.91 -19.03
CA LEU A 317 11.64 2.89 -19.79
C LEU A 317 11.09 1.47 -19.59
N ILE A 318 10.35 1.22 -18.52
CA ILE A 318 9.91 -0.14 -18.14
C ILE A 318 8.50 -0.44 -18.67
N ILE A 319 7.61 0.56 -18.73
CA ILE A 319 6.21 0.36 -19.16
C ILE A 319 6.10 0.12 -20.67
N LEU A 320 6.98 0.70 -21.49
CA LEU A 320 7.02 0.48 -22.95
C LEU A 320 7.46 -0.94 -23.35
N LEU A 321 8.11 -1.70 -22.47
CA LEU A 321 8.53 -3.08 -22.74
C LEU A 321 7.41 -4.13 -22.51
N PHE A 322 6.27 -3.74 -21.92
CA PHE A 322 5.19 -4.66 -21.56
C PHE A 322 3.85 -4.38 -22.26
N LEU A 323 3.85 -3.48 -23.26
CA LEU A 323 2.65 -3.21 -24.12
C LEU A 323 2.66 -3.97 -25.45
N PHE A 324 3.59 -4.91 -25.67
CA PHE A 324 3.66 -5.77 -26.85
C PHE A 324 3.65 -7.25 -26.48
#